data_5f9ea549f176fb478f0a8e5b7ac2a5fd
#
_entry.id   5f9ea549f176fb478f0a8e5b7ac2a5fd
#
_cell.length_a   1.000
_cell.length_b   1.000
_cell.length_c   1.000
_cell.angle_alpha   90.00
_cell.angle_beta   90.00
_cell.angle_gamma   90.00
#
_symmetry.space_group_name_H-M   'P 1'
#
loop_
_entity.id
_entity.type
_entity.pdbx_description
1 polymer ?
#
loop_
_entity_poly.entity_id
_entity_poly.type
_entity_poly.pdbx_seq_one_letter_code
_entity_poly.pdbx_strand_id
1 'polypeptide(L)'
;MSARVRPLRRRDAAAAPALPESLSPLLRRIYAARHVTAEIQLATNLSALLPVSTLEGAQQAACLLLQHVAGRVLVVGDFDADGATSTALMLRALRDWGFAQVDFLVPDRFRLGYGLTPGIVELAARQPPSLLVTVDNGISSVDGVAAARALGIDVLITDHHLPGDALPEASVIVNPNLPGSSFGSRALAGVGVAFYVLAALQRLMQEEGRWRAQYRPVSTWLDLVALGTVADLVPLDANNRVLVAQGLKRINAGQCVAGIRALLQLAQRSGSEVVAADLGFSVAPRLNAAGRLDDMGIGIRCLLGDEDAAVRALAGQLDQLNRQRREIEGQMQEQALAAIRGLPPLSDSSRHAGCVCTTRAGTRAWWASWQVA
;
A
#
# COMPACT_ATOMS: atom_id res chain seq x y z
N MET A 1 -31.23 -7.31 37.29
CA MET A 1 -29.92 -7.71 36.73
C MET A 1 -28.98 -6.50 36.78
N SER A 2 -27.99 -6.51 37.65
CA SER A 2 -27.05 -5.40 37.80
C SER A 2 -26.06 -5.42 36.62
N ALA A 3 -26.11 -4.37 35.77
CA ALA A 3 -25.12 -4.19 34.69
C ALA A 3 -23.73 -4.04 35.31
N ARG A 4 -22.86 -5.03 35.14
CA ARG A 4 -21.45 -4.91 35.54
C ARG A 4 -20.80 -3.83 34.70
N VAL A 5 -20.57 -2.66 35.28
CA VAL A 5 -19.78 -1.58 34.69
C VAL A 5 -18.34 -2.10 34.49
N ARG A 6 -17.88 -2.19 33.26
CA ARG A 6 -16.47 -2.50 32.96
C ARG A 6 -15.62 -1.30 33.38
N PRO A 7 -14.58 -1.48 34.21
CA PRO A 7 -13.71 -0.37 34.59
C PRO A 7 -12.95 0.12 33.37
N LEU A 8 -12.93 1.46 33.15
CA LEU A 8 -12.07 2.09 32.20
C LEU A 8 -10.61 1.95 32.64
N ARG A 9 -9.80 1.24 31.87
CA ARG A 9 -8.36 1.17 32.08
C ARG A 9 -7.67 2.21 31.21
N ARG A 10 -6.90 3.10 31.82
CA ARG A 10 -5.99 3.97 31.08
C ARG A 10 -4.78 3.15 30.63
N ARG A 11 -4.34 3.36 29.37
CA ARG A 11 -3.03 2.87 28.96
C ARG A 11 -1.97 3.71 29.66
N ASP A 12 -0.96 3.07 30.23
CA ASP A 12 0.21 3.76 30.75
C ASP A 12 0.99 4.34 29.57
N ALA A 13 1.19 5.66 29.57
CA ALA A 13 2.05 6.30 28.60
C ALA A 13 3.47 6.30 29.18
N ALA A 14 4.44 5.80 28.41
CA ALA A 14 5.84 5.92 28.78
C ALA A 14 6.21 7.40 28.95
N ALA A 15 7.06 7.70 29.91
CA ALA A 15 7.65 9.03 30.03
C ALA A 15 8.45 9.31 28.75
N ALA A 16 8.27 10.49 28.14
CA ALA A 16 9.03 10.92 26.98
C ALA A 16 9.79 12.23 27.34
N PRO A 17 10.87 12.13 28.11
CA PRO A 17 11.59 13.30 28.61
C PRO A 17 12.29 14.09 27.50
N ALA A 18 12.57 13.49 26.35
CA ALA A 18 13.28 14.12 25.24
C ALA A 18 12.34 14.82 24.22
N LEU A 19 11.04 14.91 24.51
CA LEU A 19 10.11 15.69 23.67
C LEU A 19 10.16 17.17 24.03
N PRO A 20 10.06 18.11 23.04
CA PRO A 20 10.14 19.53 23.27
C PRO A 20 9.13 20.03 24.31
N GLU A 21 9.56 20.96 25.15
CA GLU A 21 8.68 21.62 26.13
C GLU A 21 7.64 22.53 25.46
N SER A 22 7.91 22.98 24.23
CA SER A 22 6.97 23.73 23.40
C SER A 22 5.72 22.96 23.01
N LEU A 23 5.76 21.63 23.06
CA LEU A 23 4.57 20.79 22.86
C LEU A 23 3.64 20.87 24.07
N SER A 24 2.34 21.00 23.81
CA SER A 24 1.35 20.93 24.90
C SER A 24 1.44 19.59 25.65
N PRO A 25 1.09 19.57 26.97
CA PRO A 25 1.10 18.32 27.74
C PRO A 25 0.28 17.20 27.13
N LEU A 26 -0.82 17.54 26.45
CA LEU A 26 -1.65 16.57 25.74
C LEU A 26 -0.90 15.93 24.56
N LEU A 27 -0.24 16.75 23.72
CA LEU A 27 0.51 16.25 22.57
C LEU A 27 1.70 15.39 23.01
N ARG A 28 2.44 15.83 24.04
CA ARG A 28 3.54 15.02 24.60
C ARG A 28 3.06 13.65 25.05
N ARG A 29 1.91 13.57 25.73
CA ARG A 29 1.33 12.32 26.15
C ARG A 29 0.87 11.46 24.98
N ILE A 30 0.28 12.06 23.93
CA ILE A 30 -0.15 11.35 22.72
C ILE A 30 1.07 10.77 21.99
N TYR A 31 2.13 11.56 21.82
CA TYR A 31 3.35 11.10 21.17
C TYR A 31 4.06 10.01 21.97
N ALA A 32 4.17 10.17 23.30
CA ALA A 32 4.73 9.15 24.17
C ALA A 32 3.97 7.82 24.07
N ALA A 33 2.64 7.87 24.06
CA ALA A 33 1.80 6.69 23.89
C ALA A 33 1.94 6.02 22.50
N ARG A 34 2.57 6.69 21.55
CA ARG A 34 2.93 6.19 20.21
C ARG A 34 4.42 5.90 20.06
N HIS A 35 5.12 5.74 21.18
CA HIS A 35 6.55 5.45 21.23
C HIS A 35 7.46 6.51 20.58
N VAL A 36 6.98 7.75 20.46
CA VAL A 36 7.83 8.87 20.07
C VAL A 36 8.58 9.33 21.32
N THR A 37 9.89 9.13 21.33
CA THR A 37 10.75 9.35 22.51
C THR A 37 11.70 10.53 22.36
N ALA A 38 11.90 11.04 21.13
CA ALA A 38 12.85 12.10 20.84
C ALA A 38 12.29 13.09 19.81
N GLU A 39 12.74 14.34 19.87
CA GLU A 39 12.33 15.43 18.98
C GLU A 39 12.61 15.12 17.51
N ILE A 40 13.76 14.49 17.20
CA ILE A 40 14.13 14.13 15.82
C ILE A 40 13.07 13.26 15.13
N GLN A 41 12.33 12.47 15.90
CA GLN A 41 11.26 11.64 15.37
C GLN A 41 10.00 12.45 14.98
N LEU A 42 9.94 13.74 15.31
CA LEU A 42 8.86 14.65 14.89
C LEU A 42 9.21 15.39 13.59
N ALA A 43 10.44 15.24 13.09
CA ALA A 43 10.84 15.85 11.84
C ALA A 43 10.01 15.29 10.67
N THR A 44 9.60 16.17 9.75
CA THR A 44 8.79 15.83 8.58
C THR A 44 9.45 16.21 7.26
N ASN A 45 10.71 16.66 7.28
CA ASN A 45 11.48 16.98 6.08
C ASN A 45 12.13 15.71 5.48
N LEU A 46 12.41 15.71 4.18
CA LEU A 46 12.98 14.55 3.47
C LEU A 46 14.36 14.12 3.99
N SER A 47 15.13 15.03 4.58
CA SER A 47 16.43 14.68 5.16
C SER A 47 16.34 13.84 6.44
N ALA A 48 15.14 13.68 7.00
CA ALA A 48 14.88 12.79 8.13
C ALA A 48 14.48 11.36 7.71
N LEU A 49 14.37 11.09 6.41
CA LEU A 49 14.18 9.71 5.93
C LEU A 49 15.39 8.85 6.26
N LEU A 50 15.14 7.58 6.54
CA LEU A 50 16.20 6.59 6.67
C LEU A 50 17.03 6.53 5.38
N PRO A 51 18.35 6.35 5.46
CA PRO A 51 19.19 6.25 4.28
C PRO A 51 18.77 5.05 3.42
N VAL A 52 18.68 5.26 2.09
CA VAL A 52 18.31 4.21 1.12
C VAL A 52 19.22 2.97 1.24
N SER A 53 20.51 3.18 1.54
CA SER A 53 21.49 2.11 1.71
C SER A 53 21.23 1.18 2.90
N THR A 54 20.33 1.54 3.81
CA THR A 54 19.99 0.71 4.97
C THR A 54 18.84 -0.27 4.69
N LEU A 55 18.14 -0.15 3.56
CA LEU A 55 17.15 -1.14 3.13
C LEU A 55 17.86 -2.21 2.29
N GLU A 56 17.99 -3.40 2.87
CA GLU A 56 18.68 -4.53 2.23
C GLU A 56 18.00 -4.86 0.89
N GLY A 57 18.82 -5.16 -0.12
CA GLY A 57 18.33 -5.48 -1.47
C GLY A 57 18.03 -4.26 -2.35
N ALA A 58 17.87 -3.05 -1.80
CA ALA A 58 17.49 -1.87 -2.59
C ALA A 58 18.52 -1.50 -3.67
N GLN A 59 19.83 -1.59 -3.35
CA GLN A 59 20.89 -1.34 -4.32
C GLN A 59 20.95 -2.42 -5.41
N GLN A 60 20.81 -3.70 -5.02
CA GLN A 60 20.76 -4.81 -5.96
C GLN A 60 19.54 -4.71 -6.88
N ALA A 61 18.38 -4.29 -6.35
CA ALA A 61 17.18 -4.04 -7.12
C ALA A 61 17.38 -2.91 -8.16
N ALA A 62 18.07 -1.83 -7.76
CA ALA A 62 18.42 -0.75 -8.67
C ALA A 62 19.33 -1.23 -9.83
N CYS A 63 20.35 -2.03 -9.52
CA CYS A 63 21.22 -2.62 -10.53
C CYS A 63 20.44 -3.54 -11.48
N LEU A 64 19.57 -4.40 -10.94
CA LEU A 64 18.75 -5.31 -11.74
C LEU A 64 17.80 -4.55 -12.66
N LEU A 65 17.09 -3.53 -12.14
CA LEU A 65 16.23 -2.67 -12.97
C LEU A 65 17.01 -2.03 -14.11
N LEU A 66 18.20 -1.50 -13.84
CA LEU A 66 19.02 -0.82 -14.85
C LEU A 66 19.54 -1.77 -15.95
N GLN A 67 19.74 -3.04 -15.64
CA GLN A 67 20.08 -4.08 -16.64
C GLN A 67 18.92 -4.31 -17.62
N HIS A 68 17.68 -4.10 -17.20
CA HIS A 68 16.48 -4.32 -17.99
C HIS A 68 15.92 -3.02 -18.63
N VAL A 69 16.67 -1.91 -18.64
CA VAL A 69 16.20 -0.62 -19.17
C VAL A 69 15.76 -0.69 -20.64
N ALA A 70 16.41 -1.52 -21.46
CA ALA A 70 16.07 -1.75 -22.87
C ALA A 70 15.07 -2.91 -23.07
N GLY A 71 14.79 -3.67 -22.03
CA GLY A 71 13.88 -4.82 -22.04
C GLY A 71 12.45 -4.44 -21.71
N ARG A 72 11.62 -5.47 -21.58
CA ARG A 72 10.25 -5.33 -21.11
C ARG A 72 10.16 -5.63 -19.61
N VAL A 73 9.77 -4.63 -18.84
CA VAL A 73 9.48 -4.76 -17.40
C VAL A 73 7.97 -4.89 -17.22
N LEU A 74 7.54 -5.95 -16.56
CA LEU A 74 6.14 -6.14 -16.21
C LEU A 74 5.97 -6.07 -14.68
N VAL A 75 5.21 -5.08 -14.23
CA VAL A 75 4.90 -4.88 -12.81
C VAL A 75 3.65 -5.68 -12.44
N VAL A 76 3.76 -6.58 -11.46
CA VAL A 76 2.64 -7.37 -10.93
C VAL A 76 2.23 -6.73 -9.61
N GLY A 77 1.11 -6.01 -9.63
CA GLY A 77 0.55 -5.30 -8.48
C GLY A 77 -0.41 -6.13 -7.64
N ASP A 78 -0.68 -5.69 -6.42
CA ASP A 78 -1.78 -6.20 -5.62
C ASP A 78 -3.12 -5.51 -6.00
N PHE A 79 -4.22 -6.03 -5.49
CA PHE A 79 -5.59 -5.61 -5.81
C PHE A 79 -6.19 -4.63 -4.77
N ASP A 80 -5.36 -3.96 -4.00
CA ASP A 80 -5.79 -2.91 -3.06
C ASP A 80 -5.14 -1.54 -3.38
N ALA A 81 -5.37 -0.55 -2.52
CA ALA A 81 -4.88 0.81 -2.77
C ALA A 81 -3.36 0.93 -2.61
N ASP A 82 -2.71 0.12 -1.76
CA ASP A 82 -1.26 0.11 -1.64
C ASP A 82 -0.62 -0.51 -2.88
N GLY A 83 -1.11 -1.67 -3.33
CA GLY A 83 -0.68 -2.28 -4.59
C GLY A 83 -0.92 -1.39 -5.80
N ALA A 84 -2.06 -0.69 -5.87
CA ALA A 84 -2.36 0.24 -6.96
C ALA A 84 -1.43 1.46 -6.97
N THR A 85 -1.15 2.06 -5.81
CA THR A 85 -0.23 3.21 -5.71
C THR A 85 1.22 2.80 -5.96
N SER A 86 1.63 1.62 -5.49
CA SER A 86 2.93 1.01 -5.76
C SER A 86 3.15 0.77 -7.26
N THR A 87 2.14 0.19 -7.92
CA THR A 87 2.15 -0.03 -9.38
C THR A 87 2.23 1.29 -10.13
N ALA A 88 1.38 2.27 -9.78
CA ALA A 88 1.39 3.57 -10.44
C ALA A 88 2.71 4.32 -10.24
N LEU A 89 3.29 4.27 -9.04
CA LEU A 89 4.59 4.86 -8.73
C LEU A 89 5.70 4.24 -9.59
N MET A 90 5.76 2.91 -9.62
CA MET A 90 6.78 2.16 -10.37
C MET A 90 6.69 2.49 -11.88
N LEU A 91 5.49 2.42 -12.46
CA LEU A 91 5.28 2.71 -13.87
C LEU A 91 5.62 4.17 -14.22
N ARG A 92 5.16 5.14 -13.42
CA ARG A 92 5.44 6.55 -13.66
C ARG A 92 6.94 6.84 -13.65
N ALA A 93 7.66 6.32 -12.66
CA ALA A 93 9.09 6.55 -12.54
C ALA A 93 9.87 5.87 -13.68
N LEU A 94 9.65 4.59 -13.93
CA LEU A 94 10.40 3.86 -14.95
C LEU A 94 10.14 4.41 -16.37
N ARG A 95 8.88 4.76 -16.69
CA ARG A 95 8.54 5.39 -17.98
C ARG A 95 9.19 6.77 -18.14
N ASP A 96 9.16 7.61 -17.08
CA ASP A 96 9.80 8.92 -17.09
C ASP A 96 11.32 8.81 -17.26
N TRP A 97 11.95 7.78 -16.70
CA TRP A 97 13.40 7.56 -16.70
C TRP A 97 13.91 6.77 -17.92
N GLY A 98 13.06 6.57 -18.93
CA GLY A 98 13.45 6.07 -20.24
C GLY A 98 13.55 4.56 -20.36
N PHE A 99 12.87 3.80 -19.51
CA PHE A 99 12.69 2.37 -19.73
C PHE A 99 11.84 2.11 -20.97
N ALA A 100 12.29 1.19 -21.84
CA ALA A 100 11.74 1.02 -23.18
C ALA A 100 10.28 0.55 -23.17
N GLN A 101 9.96 -0.42 -22.34
CA GLN A 101 8.62 -1.00 -22.22
C GLN A 101 8.32 -1.29 -20.74
N VAL A 102 7.29 -0.64 -20.21
CA VAL A 102 6.85 -0.85 -18.81
C VAL A 102 5.34 -0.98 -18.80
N ASP A 103 4.87 -2.16 -18.44
CA ASP A 103 3.45 -2.50 -18.33
C ASP A 103 3.13 -3.04 -16.94
N PHE A 104 1.84 -3.25 -16.67
CA PHE A 104 1.40 -3.85 -15.41
C PHE A 104 0.39 -4.96 -15.64
N LEU A 105 0.32 -5.87 -14.67
CA LEU A 105 -0.68 -6.90 -14.54
C LEU A 105 -1.18 -6.91 -13.09
N VAL A 106 -2.49 -6.99 -12.91
CA VAL A 106 -3.10 -7.21 -11.59
C VAL A 106 -3.84 -8.54 -11.63
N PRO A 107 -3.59 -9.43 -10.66
CA PRO A 107 -4.32 -10.69 -10.58
C PRO A 107 -5.81 -10.46 -10.33
N ASP A 108 -6.67 -11.17 -11.06
CA ASP A 108 -8.05 -11.38 -10.61
C ASP A 108 -8.01 -12.32 -9.39
N ARG A 109 -8.22 -11.76 -8.19
CA ARG A 109 -8.14 -12.50 -6.92
C ARG A 109 -9.05 -13.71 -6.84
N PHE A 110 -10.15 -13.72 -7.59
CA PHE A 110 -11.13 -14.80 -7.59
C PHE A 110 -10.74 -15.95 -8.51
N ARG A 111 -9.95 -15.68 -9.54
CA ARG A 111 -9.57 -16.65 -10.57
C ARG A 111 -8.14 -17.15 -10.43
N LEU A 112 -7.21 -16.26 -10.06
CA LEU A 112 -5.77 -16.50 -10.09
C LEU A 112 -5.12 -16.49 -8.70
N GLY A 113 -5.89 -16.14 -7.66
CA GLY A 113 -5.38 -16.09 -6.29
C GLY A 113 -4.61 -14.82 -5.99
N TYR A 114 -3.77 -14.87 -4.93
CA TYR A 114 -2.99 -13.76 -4.42
C TYR A 114 -1.53 -13.85 -4.88
N GLY A 115 -0.95 -12.70 -5.20
CA GLY A 115 0.48 -12.56 -5.51
C GLY A 115 0.87 -13.16 -6.87
N LEU A 116 2.17 -13.37 -7.06
CA LEU A 116 2.71 -13.98 -8.26
C LEU A 116 2.49 -15.49 -8.22
N THR A 117 1.44 -15.98 -8.89
CA THR A 117 1.15 -17.42 -9.04
C THR A 117 1.66 -17.95 -10.38
N PRO A 118 1.82 -19.29 -10.57
CA PRO A 118 2.13 -19.86 -11.88
C PRO A 118 1.16 -19.42 -12.99
N GLY A 119 -0.14 -19.31 -12.70
CA GLY A 119 -1.13 -18.83 -13.67
C GLY A 119 -0.92 -17.38 -14.09
N ILE A 120 -0.40 -16.51 -13.19
CA ILE A 120 0.00 -15.13 -13.53
C ILE A 120 1.24 -15.14 -14.44
N VAL A 121 2.19 -16.01 -14.16
CA VAL A 121 3.39 -16.19 -15.00
C VAL A 121 3.02 -16.68 -16.40
N GLU A 122 2.09 -17.61 -16.53
CA GLU A 122 1.56 -18.06 -17.83
C GLU A 122 0.91 -16.91 -18.63
N LEU A 123 0.17 -16.02 -17.94
CA LEU A 123 -0.39 -14.82 -18.59
C LEU A 123 0.72 -13.87 -19.04
N ALA A 124 1.74 -13.63 -18.20
CA ALA A 124 2.87 -12.79 -18.51
C ALA A 124 3.67 -13.35 -19.70
N ALA A 125 3.81 -14.68 -19.79
CA ALA A 125 4.55 -15.38 -20.83
C ALA A 125 3.94 -15.24 -22.24
N ARG A 126 2.68 -14.80 -22.37
CA ARG A 126 2.08 -14.49 -23.70
C ARG A 126 2.77 -13.32 -24.38
N GLN A 127 3.37 -12.45 -23.62
CA GLN A 127 4.26 -11.39 -24.06
C GLN A 127 5.44 -11.32 -23.08
N PRO A 128 6.43 -12.21 -23.24
CA PRO A 128 7.41 -12.49 -22.19
C PRO A 128 8.17 -11.23 -21.79
N PRO A 129 8.12 -10.83 -20.52
CA PRO A 129 8.97 -9.77 -20.01
C PRO A 129 10.39 -10.29 -19.81
N SER A 130 11.37 -9.40 -19.82
CA SER A 130 12.72 -9.71 -19.36
C SER A 130 12.84 -9.65 -17.84
N LEU A 131 11.94 -8.88 -17.20
CA LEU A 131 11.88 -8.73 -15.74
C LEU A 131 10.42 -8.65 -15.28
N LEU A 132 10.08 -9.47 -14.29
CA LEU A 132 8.87 -9.33 -13.47
C LEU A 132 9.24 -8.57 -12.20
N VAL A 133 8.47 -7.53 -11.88
CA VAL A 133 8.59 -6.78 -10.62
C VAL A 133 7.29 -6.94 -9.85
N THR A 134 7.31 -7.61 -8.71
CA THR A 134 6.14 -7.60 -7.82
C THR A 134 6.18 -6.36 -6.94
N VAL A 135 5.05 -5.75 -6.70
CA VAL A 135 4.90 -4.62 -5.78
C VAL A 135 3.77 -4.91 -4.79
N ASP A 136 4.07 -4.76 -3.50
CA ASP A 136 3.14 -5.04 -2.41
C ASP A 136 2.68 -6.50 -2.34
N ASN A 137 3.44 -7.40 -2.93
CA ASN A 137 3.23 -8.85 -2.90
C ASN A 137 4.51 -9.58 -3.32
N GLY A 138 4.50 -10.90 -3.20
CA GLY A 138 5.53 -11.75 -3.78
C GLY A 138 6.39 -12.49 -2.76
N ILE A 139 6.49 -12.05 -1.50
CA ILE A 139 7.34 -12.70 -0.49
C ILE A 139 6.96 -14.16 -0.21
N SER A 140 5.72 -14.54 -0.46
CA SER A 140 5.22 -15.92 -0.33
C SER A 140 5.01 -16.63 -1.67
N SER A 141 5.45 -16.05 -2.79
CA SER A 141 5.19 -16.52 -4.16
C SER A 141 6.23 -17.53 -4.64
N VAL A 142 6.54 -18.57 -3.86
CA VAL A 142 7.60 -19.56 -4.15
C VAL A 142 7.37 -20.22 -5.51
N ASP A 143 6.16 -20.76 -5.75
CA ASP A 143 5.83 -21.49 -6.99
C ASP A 143 5.81 -20.57 -8.21
N GLY A 144 5.31 -19.34 -8.05
CA GLY A 144 5.27 -18.36 -9.13
C GLY A 144 6.67 -17.91 -9.55
N VAL A 145 7.56 -17.67 -8.59
CA VAL A 145 8.97 -17.35 -8.86
C VAL A 145 9.67 -18.52 -9.55
N ALA A 146 9.46 -19.76 -9.10
CA ALA A 146 10.01 -20.93 -9.73
C ALA A 146 9.54 -21.06 -11.19
N ALA A 147 8.24 -20.83 -11.46
CA ALA A 147 7.69 -20.84 -12.81
C ALA A 147 8.31 -19.75 -13.70
N ALA A 148 8.50 -18.53 -13.20
CA ALA A 148 9.14 -17.45 -13.95
C ALA A 148 10.61 -17.79 -14.29
N ARG A 149 11.37 -18.30 -13.33
CA ARG A 149 12.74 -18.73 -13.53
C ARG A 149 12.88 -19.86 -14.56
N ALA A 150 11.94 -20.81 -14.55
CA ALA A 150 11.92 -21.89 -15.54
C ALA A 150 11.74 -21.37 -16.99
N LEU A 151 11.16 -20.19 -17.15
CA LEU A 151 11.03 -19.48 -18.42
C LEU A 151 12.18 -18.50 -18.72
N GLY A 152 13.21 -18.44 -17.85
CA GLY A 152 14.33 -17.52 -18.00
C GLY A 152 13.97 -16.05 -17.73
N ILE A 153 12.91 -15.79 -16.96
CA ILE A 153 12.45 -14.45 -16.60
C ILE A 153 13.03 -14.08 -15.23
N ASP A 154 13.73 -12.97 -15.13
CA ASP A 154 14.18 -12.42 -13.87
C ASP A 154 13.01 -11.92 -13.01
N VAL A 155 13.13 -12.06 -11.68
CA VAL A 155 12.08 -11.62 -10.73
C VAL A 155 12.69 -10.71 -9.67
N LEU A 156 12.13 -9.49 -9.56
CA LEU A 156 12.37 -8.57 -8.45
C LEU A 156 11.12 -8.56 -7.56
N ILE A 157 11.28 -8.91 -6.30
CA ILE A 157 10.21 -8.80 -5.30
C ILE A 157 10.40 -7.50 -4.51
N THR A 158 9.37 -6.64 -4.49
CA THR A 158 9.26 -5.52 -3.54
C THR A 158 8.00 -5.71 -2.71
N ASP A 159 8.18 -6.02 -1.43
CA ASP A 159 7.10 -6.41 -0.54
C ASP A 159 7.37 -5.94 0.89
N HIS A 160 6.36 -5.92 1.73
CA HIS A 160 6.47 -5.58 3.15
C HIS A 160 5.78 -6.59 4.07
N HIS A 161 5.08 -7.57 3.51
CA HIS A 161 4.44 -8.63 4.26
C HIS A 161 5.46 -9.50 4.99
N LEU A 162 5.01 -10.17 6.04
CA LEU A 162 5.86 -11.10 6.80
C LEU A 162 6.22 -12.32 5.92
N PRO A 163 7.50 -12.69 5.85
CA PRO A 163 7.91 -13.87 5.11
C PRO A 163 7.35 -15.15 5.74
N GLY A 164 7.09 -16.15 4.90
CA GLY A 164 6.78 -17.52 5.34
C GLY A 164 8.03 -18.29 5.74
N ASP A 165 7.88 -19.61 5.94
CA ASP A 165 8.99 -20.51 6.31
C ASP A 165 10.04 -20.64 5.20
N ALA A 166 9.67 -20.46 3.94
CA ALA A 166 10.55 -20.48 2.79
C ALA A 166 10.44 -19.17 2.01
N LEU A 167 11.58 -18.63 1.59
CA LEU A 167 11.67 -17.49 0.70
C LEU A 167 11.68 -17.96 -0.76
N PRO A 168 10.99 -17.22 -1.68
CA PRO A 168 11.11 -17.48 -3.10
C PRO A 168 12.54 -17.21 -3.60
N GLU A 169 13.01 -18.02 -4.54
CA GLU A 169 14.34 -17.86 -5.16
C GLU A 169 14.32 -16.76 -6.26
N ALA A 170 13.87 -15.57 -5.92
CA ALA A 170 13.85 -14.43 -6.84
C ALA A 170 15.27 -13.90 -7.09
N SER A 171 15.49 -13.19 -8.23
CA SER A 171 16.75 -12.55 -8.55
C SER A 171 17.15 -11.52 -7.48
N VAL A 172 16.18 -10.77 -6.94
CA VAL A 172 16.36 -9.87 -5.80
C VAL A 172 15.06 -9.80 -5.00
N ILE A 173 15.16 -9.74 -3.66
CA ILE A 173 14.06 -9.48 -2.73
C ILE A 173 14.38 -8.21 -1.95
N VAL A 174 13.44 -7.26 -1.92
CA VAL A 174 13.48 -6.07 -1.08
C VAL A 174 12.27 -6.10 -0.16
N ASN A 175 12.52 -6.35 1.12
CA ASN A 175 11.47 -6.39 2.13
C ASN A 175 12.06 -6.03 3.51
N PRO A 176 11.53 -5.00 4.21
CA PRO A 176 12.04 -4.58 5.52
C PRO A 176 11.83 -5.61 6.63
N ASN A 177 10.98 -6.63 6.39
CA ASN A 177 10.65 -7.67 7.35
C ASN A 177 11.42 -8.98 7.13
N LEU A 178 12.41 -9.01 6.24
CA LEU A 178 13.28 -10.18 6.09
C LEU A 178 13.98 -10.52 7.41
N PRO A 179 14.21 -11.80 7.68
CA PRO A 179 15.03 -12.24 8.82
C PRO A 179 16.42 -11.56 8.77
N GLY A 180 16.81 -10.95 9.89
CA GLY A 180 18.10 -10.24 9.98
C GLY A 180 18.11 -8.82 9.43
N SER A 181 17.00 -8.32 8.86
CA SER A 181 16.93 -6.94 8.38
C SER A 181 17.23 -5.94 9.50
N SER A 182 18.11 -4.99 9.20
CA SER A 182 18.51 -3.89 10.08
C SER A 182 17.77 -2.57 9.75
N PHE A 183 16.90 -2.57 8.75
CA PHE A 183 16.15 -1.39 8.36
C PHE A 183 15.26 -0.87 9.49
N GLY A 184 15.39 0.40 9.84
CA GLY A 184 14.78 1.01 11.02
C GLY A 184 13.25 1.23 10.95
N SER A 185 12.59 0.95 9.80
CA SER A 185 11.15 1.11 9.60
C SER A 185 10.55 -0.18 9.04
N ARG A 186 10.27 -1.13 9.94
CA ARG A 186 9.62 -2.40 9.58
C ARG A 186 8.14 -2.23 9.20
N ALA A 187 7.56 -1.09 9.55
CA ALA A 187 6.19 -0.72 9.22
C ALA A 187 6.06 -0.02 7.85
N LEU A 188 7.08 -0.07 7.01
CA LEU A 188 7.02 0.53 5.67
C LEU A 188 5.95 -0.19 4.84
N ALA A 189 5.04 0.55 4.20
CA ALA A 189 4.05 0.01 3.28
C ALA A 189 4.69 -0.44 1.96
N GLY A 190 4.01 -1.24 1.15
CA GLY A 190 4.50 -1.70 -0.15
C GLY A 190 4.93 -0.56 -1.07
N VAL A 191 4.14 0.52 -1.15
CA VAL A 191 4.51 1.73 -1.90
C VAL A 191 5.75 2.42 -1.35
N GLY A 192 5.99 2.33 -0.04
CA GLY A 192 7.20 2.83 0.59
C GLY A 192 8.42 2.03 0.17
N VAL A 193 8.31 0.70 0.08
CA VAL A 193 9.38 -0.17 -0.43
C VAL A 193 9.69 0.17 -1.89
N ALA A 194 8.66 0.29 -2.74
CA ALA A 194 8.82 0.71 -4.14
C ALA A 194 9.50 2.09 -4.25
N PHE A 195 9.14 3.04 -3.38
CA PHE A 195 9.80 4.36 -3.32
C PHE A 195 11.29 4.26 -3.00
N TYR A 196 11.68 3.44 -2.04
CA TYR A 196 13.09 3.25 -1.67
C TYR A 196 13.89 2.58 -2.78
N VAL A 197 13.33 1.59 -3.47
CA VAL A 197 13.97 0.96 -4.64
C VAL A 197 14.17 1.97 -5.77
N LEU A 198 13.16 2.79 -6.06
CA LEU A 198 13.27 3.85 -7.06
C LEU A 198 14.24 4.96 -6.65
N ALA A 199 14.33 5.28 -5.36
CA ALA A 199 15.34 6.22 -4.85
C ALA A 199 16.77 5.68 -5.02
N ALA A 200 16.97 4.37 -4.82
CA ALA A 200 18.23 3.70 -5.11
C ALA A 200 18.57 3.74 -6.61
N LEU A 201 17.58 3.45 -7.47
CA LEU A 201 17.75 3.51 -8.92
C LEU A 201 18.07 4.92 -9.41
N GLN A 202 17.36 5.94 -8.91
CA GLN A 202 17.66 7.34 -9.23
C GLN A 202 19.10 7.68 -8.88
N ARG A 203 19.55 7.33 -7.68
CA ARG A 203 20.93 7.57 -7.23
C ARG A 203 21.94 6.85 -8.12
N LEU A 204 21.72 5.59 -8.44
CA LEU A 204 22.60 4.80 -9.33
C LEU A 204 22.70 5.45 -10.71
N MET A 205 21.56 5.88 -11.29
CA MET A 205 21.56 6.56 -12.60
C MET A 205 22.32 7.90 -12.56
N GLN A 206 22.28 8.62 -11.43
CA GLN A 206 23.05 9.85 -11.22
C GLN A 206 24.55 9.54 -11.14
N GLU A 207 24.94 8.53 -10.36
CA GLU A 207 26.33 8.11 -10.18
C GLU A 207 26.95 7.60 -11.50
N GLU A 208 26.17 6.91 -12.34
CA GLU A 208 26.61 6.44 -13.68
C GLU A 208 26.48 7.49 -14.80
N GLY A 209 26.05 8.72 -14.51
CA GLY A 209 25.87 9.77 -15.53
C GLY A 209 24.72 9.52 -16.50
N ARG A 210 23.80 8.64 -16.17
CA ARG A 210 22.60 8.31 -16.98
C ARG A 210 21.39 9.18 -16.65
N TRP A 211 21.45 9.97 -15.57
CA TRP A 211 20.39 10.89 -15.20
C TRP A 211 20.29 12.06 -16.17
N ARG A 212 19.10 12.32 -16.72
CA ARG A 212 18.87 13.41 -17.67
C ARG A 212 18.08 14.54 -17.00
N ALA A 213 18.30 15.77 -17.47
CA ALA A 213 17.68 16.97 -16.89
C ALA A 213 16.15 16.97 -16.92
N GLN A 214 15.53 16.28 -17.90
CA GLN A 214 14.08 16.17 -18.01
C GLN A 214 13.47 15.14 -17.07
N TYR A 215 14.26 14.25 -16.44
CA TYR A 215 13.74 13.24 -15.53
C TYR A 215 13.30 13.87 -14.23
N ARG A 216 12.11 13.51 -13.79
CA ARG A 216 11.56 13.95 -12.51
C ARG A 216 12.13 13.09 -11.36
N PRO A 217 12.56 13.71 -10.26
CA PRO A 217 13.00 12.93 -9.10
C PRO A 217 11.85 12.13 -8.50
N VAL A 218 12.14 10.98 -7.89
CA VAL A 218 11.14 10.09 -7.29
C VAL A 218 10.24 10.81 -6.27
N SER A 219 10.76 11.83 -5.58
CA SER A 219 10.00 12.68 -4.67
C SER A 219 8.83 13.42 -5.32
N THR A 220 8.78 13.48 -6.65
CA THR A 220 7.65 14.04 -7.40
C THR A 220 6.36 13.27 -7.14
N TRP A 221 6.43 11.99 -6.84
CA TRP A 221 5.27 11.10 -6.63
C TRP A 221 5.05 10.69 -5.16
N LEU A 222 5.50 11.52 -4.21
CA LEU A 222 5.25 11.28 -2.78
C LEU A 222 3.77 11.36 -2.40
N ASP A 223 2.95 11.97 -3.22
CA ASP A 223 1.48 11.93 -3.11
C ASP A 223 0.92 10.51 -3.23
N LEU A 224 1.43 9.70 -4.17
CA LEU A 224 1.11 8.27 -4.28
C LEU A 224 1.60 7.50 -3.05
N VAL A 225 2.83 7.79 -2.59
CA VAL A 225 3.42 7.14 -1.41
C VAL A 225 2.59 7.45 -0.16
N ALA A 226 2.16 8.69 0.02
CA ALA A 226 1.29 9.06 1.14
C ALA A 226 -0.05 8.33 1.09
N LEU A 227 -0.67 8.23 -0.10
CA LEU A 227 -1.94 7.55 -0.28
C LEU A 227 -1.86 6.07 0.06
N GLY A 228 -0.90 5.31 -0.50
CA GLY A 228 -0.74 3.89 -0.21
C GLY A 228 -0.38 3.63 1.25
N THR A 229 0.59 4.36 1.81
CA THR A 229 0.97 4.23 3.23
C THR A 229 -0.20 4.42 4.19
N VAL A 230 -1.07 5.41 3.93
CA VAL A 230 -2.26 5.65 4.77
C VAL A 230 -3.34 4.60 4.50
N ALA A 231 -3.49 4.16 3.27
CA ALA A 231 -4.50 3.17 2.88
C ALA A 231 -4.25 1.79 3.47
N ASP A 232 -3.00 1.38 3.60
CA ASP A 232 -2.58 0.09 4.15
C ASP A 232 -2.65 0.04 5.68
N LEU A 233 -2.92 1.18 6.35
CA LEU A 233 -3.08 1.27 7.80
C LEU A 233 -1.82 0.88 8.60
N VAL A 234 -0.65 0.89 7.99
CA VAL A 234 0.62 0.64 8.68
C VAL A 234 0.86 1.65 9.81
N PRO A 235 1.55 1.26 10.88
CA PRO A 235 1.98 2.19 11.91
C PRO A 235 2.74 3.38 11.31
N LEU A 236 2.32 4.60 11.62
CA LEU A 236 3.03 5.81 11.20
C LEU A 236 4.24 6.06 12.13
N ASP A 237 5.28 5.25 11.97
CA ASP A 237 6.56 5.47 12.60
C ASP A 237 7.24 6.76 12.09
N ALA A 238 8.45 7.07 12.55
CA ALA A 238 9.12 8.31 12.17
C ALA A 238 9.31 8.42 10.65
N ASN A 239 9.68 7.31 9.99
CA ASN A 239 9.92 7.28 8.55
C ASN A 239 8.64 7.44 7.73
N ASN A 240 7.58 6.68 8.08
CA ASN A 240 6.27 6.80 7.43
C ASN A 240 5.65 8.19 7.63
N ARG A 241 5.85 8.83 8.80
CA ARG A 241 5.39 10.21 9.01
C ARG A 241 6.04 11.21 8.06
N VAL A 242 7.34 11.05 7.76
CA VAL A 242 8.01 11.90 6.76
C VAL A 242 7.37 11.69 5.38
N LEU A 243 7.23 10.43 4.93
CA LEU A 243 6.65 10.11 3.63
C LEU A 243 5.23 10.69 3.49
N VAL A 244 4.37 10.46 4.48
CA VAL A 244 2.98 10.95 4.48
C VAL A 244 2.92 12.47 4.54
N ALA A 245 3.71 13.12 5.39
CA ALA A 245 3.73 14.58 5.51
C ALA A 245 4.18 15.26 4.20
N GLN A 246 5.21 14.71 3.54
CA GLN A 246 5.70 15.25 2.28
C GLN A 246 4.71 15.02 1.13
N GLY A 247 4.03 13.87 1.09
CA GLY A 247 2.97 13.63 0.13
C GLY A 247 1.77 14.56 0.32
N LEU A 248 1.31 14.73 1.55
CA LEU A 248 0.24 15.68 1.88
C LEU A 248 0.61 17.13 1.52
N LYS A 249 1.87 17.54 1.78
CA LYS A 249 2.36 18.85 1.36
C LYS A 249 2.24 19.06 -0.14
N ARG A 250 2.56 18.03 -0.95
CA ARG A 250 2.39 18.09 -2.41
C ARG A 250 0.93 18.17 -2.83
N ILE A 251 0.07 17.34 -2.23
CA ILE A 251 -1.37 17.34 -2.49
C ILE A 251 -1.96 18.74 -2.21
N ASN A 252 -1.63 19.32 -1.06
CA ASN A 252 -2.09 20.64 -0.64
C ASN A 252 -1.52 21.79 -1.50
N ALA A 253 -0.35 21.58 -2.11
CA ALA A 253 0.22 22.50 -3.09
C ALA A 253 -0.36 22.32 -4.52
N GLY A 254 -1.32 21.42 -4.72
CA GLY A 254 -1.89 21.12 -6.05
C GLY A 254 -0.96 20.32 -6.98
N GLN A 255 0.14 19.79 -6.44
CA GLN A 255 1.19 19.08 -7.20
C GLN A 255 1.00 17.55 -7.16
N CYS A 256 -0.20 17.07 -6.99
CA CYS A 256 -0.52 15.64 -7.01
C CYS A 256 -0.92 15.14 -8.40
N VAL A 257 -0.87 13.82 -8.59
CA VAL A 257 -1.37 13.18 -9.81
C VAL A 257 -2.86 13.47 -10.01
N ALA A 258 -3.30 13.55 -11.27
CA ALA A 258 -4.67 13.90 -11.63
C ALA A 258 -5.71 12.96 -10.99
N GLY A 259 -5.39 11.67 -10.84
CA GLY A 259 -6.26 10.67 -10.20
C GLY A 259 -6.56 10.99 -8.74
N ILE A 260 -5.56 11.33 -7.94
CA ILE A 260 -5.75 11.73 -6.52
C ILE A 260 -6.61 13.00 -6.46
N ARG A 261 -6.32 13.99 -7.31
CA ARG A 261 -7.10 15.23 -7.37
C ARG A 261 -8.57 14.97 -7.71
N ALA A 262 -8.85 14.14 -8.71
CA ALA A 262 -10.21 13.80 -9.12
C ALA A 262 -10.98 13.06 -8.01
N LEU A 263 -10.33 12.11 -7.33
CA LEU A 263 -10.94 11.36 -6.21
C LEU A 263 -11.25 12.27 -5.00
N LEU A 264 -10.36 13.22 -4.68
CA LEU A 264 -10.60 14.22 -3.64
C LEU A 264 -11.75 15.15 -4.00
N GLN A 265 -11.89 15.57 -5.26
CA GLN A 265 -13.00 16.37 -5.74
C GLN A 265 -14.34 15.63 -5.58
N LEU A 266 -14.42 14.36 -5.99
CA LEU A 266 -15.61 13.53 -5.80
C LEU A 266 -15.95 13.29 -4.31
N ALA A 267 -14.93 13.28 -3.46
CA ALA A 267 -15.09 13.20 -2.01
C ALA A 267 -15.47 14.54 -1.35
N GLN A 268 -15.64 15.61 -2.13
CA GLN A 268 -15.92 16.98 -1.65
C GLN A 268 -14.84 17.50 -0.67
N ARG A 269 -13.58 17.14 -0.91
CA ARG A 269 -12.41 17.58 -0.14
C ARG A 269 -11.60 18.64 -0.89
N SER A 270 -12.09 19.17 -1.99
CA SER A 270 -11.52 20.30 -2.70
C SER A 270 -11.85 21.61 -1.96
N GLY A 271 -10.83 22.43 -1.72
CA GLY A 271 -11.00 23.75 -1.06
C GLY A 271 -10.75 23.77 0.44
N SER A 272 -10.40 22.66 1.06
CA SER A 272 -9.89 22.56 2.42
C SER A 272 -8.51 21.91 2.44
N GLU A 273 -7.73 22.10 3.50
CA GLU A 273 -6.48 21.38 3.68
C GLU A 273 -6.74 19.89 3.81
N VAL A 274 -6.11 19.10 2.92
CA VAL A 274 -6.21 17.64 2.91
C VAL A 274 -5.32 17.07 4.00
N VAL A 275 -5.88 16.18 4.81
CA VAL A 275 -5.17 15.48 5.88
C VAL A 275 -5.14 13.97 5.62
N ALA A 276 -4.31 13.22 6.37
CA ALA A 276 -4.18 11.77 6.21
C ALA A 276 -5.54 11.04 6.30
N ALA A 277 -6.45 11.49 7.17
CA ALA A 277 -7.80 10.93 7.28
C ALA A 277 -8.61 11.03 5.98
N ASP A 278 -8.42 12.07 5.17
CA ASP A 278 -9.09 12.21 3.88
C ASP A 278 -8.59 11.17 2.88
N LEU A 279 -7.29 10.85 2.90
CA LEU A 279 -6.72 9.78 2.09
C LEU A 279 -7.28 8.41 2.52
N GLY A 280 -7.26 8.11 3.83
CA GLY A 280 -7.66 6.81 4.36
C GLY A 280 -9.17 6.55 4.32
N PHE A 281 -10.01 7.56 4.55
CA PHE A 281 -11.46 7.39 4.66
C PHE A 281 -12.24 7.88 3.44
N SER A 282 -11.62 8.67 2.56
CA SER A 282 -12.30 9.18 1.37
C SER A 282 -11.72 8.66 0.06
N VAL A 283 -10.40 8.64 -0.12
CA VAL A 283 -9.75 8.23 -1.39
C VAL A 283 -9.53 6.72 -1.44
N ALA A 284 -8.84 6.14 -0.46
CA ALA A 284 -8.49 4.72 -0.43
C ALA A 284 -9.70 3.76 -0.55
N PRO A 285 -10.86 4.01 0.10
CA PRO A 285 -12.01 3.11 -0.04
C PRO A 285 -12.57 3.03 -1.47
N ARG A 286 -12.39 4.09 -2.28
CA ARG A 286 -12.80 4.10 -3.69
C ARG A 286 -11.89 3.23 -4.54
N LEU A 287 -10.58 3.28 -4.32
CA LEU A 287 -9.61 2.38 -4.95
C LEU A 287 -9.85 0.93 -4.52
N ASN A 288 -9.96 0.68 -3.22
CA ASN A 288 -10.17 -0.67 -2.67
C ASN A 288 -11.48 -1.31 -3.16
N ALA A 289 -12.49 -0.52 -3.52
CA ALA A 289 -13.73 -1.06 -4.06
C ALA A 289 -13.54 -1.74 -5.44
N ALA A 290 -12.63 -1.24 -6.27
CA ALA A 290 -12.31 -1.86 -7.55
C ALA A 290 -11.76 -3.27 -7.36
N GLY A 291 -10.76 -3.48 -6.50
CA GLY A 291 -10.19 -4.81 -6.25
C GLY A 291 -11.12 -5.79 -5.52
N ARG A 292 -12.29 -5.33 -5.04
CA ARG A 292 -13.31 -6.16 -4.39
C ARG A 292 -14.46 -6.53 -5.30
N LEU A 293 -14.83 -5.67 -6.23
CA LEU A 293 -16.05 -5.81 -7.05
C LEU A 293 -15.78 -5.87 -8.55
N ASP A 294 -14.59 -5.44 -9.00
CA ASP A 294 -14.23 -5.32 -10.41
C ASP A 294 -12.70 -5.49 -10.59
N ASP A 295 -12.12 -4.88 -11.60
CA ASP A 295 -10.70 -4.86 -11.96
C ASP A 295 -9.98 -3.68 -11.29
N MET A 296 -8.97 -3.93 -10.44
CA MET A 296 -8.10 -2.90 -9.87
C MET A 296 -7.35 -2.10 -10.94
N GLY A 297 -7.20 -2.62 -12.14
CA GLY A 297 -6.66 -1.87 -13.26
C GLY A 297 -7.37 -0.54 -13.53
N ILE A 298 -8.65 -0.40 -13.16
CA ILE A 298 -9.38 0.88 -13.21
C ILE A 298 -8.71 1.90 -12.27
N GLY A 299 -8.41 1.49 -11.04
CA GLY A 299 -7.72 2.33 -10.06
C GLY A 299 -6.32 2.73 -10.51
N ILE A 300 -5.55 1.77 -10.99
CA ILE A 300 -4.19 2.02 -11.50
C ILE A 300 -4.22 2.97 -12.70
N ARG A 301 -5.09 2.75 -13.68
CA ARG A 301 -5.26 3.65 -14.83
C ARG A 301 -5.70 5.05 -14.43
N CYS A 302 -6.55 5.19 -13.39
CA CYS A 302 -6.92 6.48 -12.82
C CYS A 302 -5.69 7.21 -12.23
N LEU A 303 -4.81 6.51 -11.52
CA LEU A 303 -3.57 7.07 -10.94
C LEU A 303 -2.48 7.33 -11.98
N LEU A 304 -2.50 6.63 -13.11
CA LEU A 304 -1.55 6.80 -14.23
C LEU A 304 -2.00 7.86 -15.24
N GLY A 305 -3.28 8.21 -15.28
CA GLY A 305 -3.82 9.14 -16.26
C GLY A 305 -3.35 10.58 -16.01
N ASP A 306 -3.11 11.31 -17.10
CA ASP A 306 -2.78 12.74 -17.07
C ASP A 306 -3.86 13.58 -17.78
N GLU A 307 -4.72 12.96 -18.61
CA GLU A 307 -5.85 13.62 -19.25
C GLU A 307 -7.06 13.74 -18.31
N ASP A 308 -7.44 14.95 -17.98
CA ASP A 308 -8.47 15.25 -16.98
C ASP A 308 -9.83 14.60 -17.28
N ALA A 309 -10.27 14.51 -18.54
CA ALA A 309 -11.56 13.91 -18.88
C ALA A 309 -11.58 12.40 -18.65
N ALA A 310 -10.55 11.68 -19.10
CA ALA A 310 -10.40 10.25 -18.92
C ALA A 310 -10.26 9.88 -17.43
N VAL A 311 -9.45 10.66 -16.70
CA VAL A 311 -9.23 10.47 -15.26
C VAL A 311 -10.53 10.69 -14.46
N ARG A 312 -11.32 11.74 -14.78
CA ARG A 312 -12.62 11.97 -14.12
C ARG A 312 -13.60 10.83 -14.39
N ALA A 313 -13.60 10.27 -15.60
CA ALA A 313 -14.45 9.12 -15.92
C ALA A 313 -14.08 7.90 -15.08
N LEU A 314 -12.78 7.56 -14.97
CA LEU A 314 -12.29 6.46 -14.13
C LEU A 314 -12.58 6.69 -12.64
N ALA A 315 -12.36 7.91 -12.15
CA ALA A 315 -12.68 8.28 -10.76
C ALA A 315 -14.18 8.15 -10.48
N GLY A 316 -15.05 8.50 -11.44
CA GLY A 316 -16.50 8.29 -11.35
C GLY A 316 -16.88 6.81 -11.24
N GLN A 317 -16.24 5.92 -12.00
CA GLN A 317 -16.42 4.47 -11.89
C GLN A 317 -16.02 3.96 -10.51
N LEU A 318 -14.87 4.39 -9.99
CA LEU A 318 -14.40 4.04 -8.64
C LEU A 318 -15.38 4.50 -7.54
N ASP A 319 -15.95 5.70 -7.67
CA ASP A 319 -16.97 6.20 -6.73
C ASP A 319 -18.25 5.36 -6.79
N GLN A 320 -18.69 4.96 -7.98
CA GLN A 320 -19.84 4.06 -8.16
C GLN A 320 -19.59 2.69 -7.53
N LEU A 321 -18.43 2.06 -7.77
CA LEU A 321 -18.04 0.79 -7.14
C LEU A 321 -18.03 0.90 -5.61
N ASN A 322 -17.51 2.01 -5.07
CA ASN A 322 -17.51 2.22 -3.63
C ASN A 322 -18.93 2.41 -3.03
N ARG A 323 -19.86 3.00 -3.77
CA ARG A 323 -21.28 3.06 -3.36
C ARG A 323 -21.90 1.66 -3.35
N GLN A 324 -21.70 0.88 -4.41
CA GLN A 324 -22.19 -0.51 -4.47
C GLN A 324 -21.61 -1.36 -3.34
N ARG A 325 -20.30 -1.22 -3.05
CA ARG A 325 -19.68 -1.90 -1.93
C ARG A 325 -20.39 -1.58 -0.61
N ARG A 326 -20.68 -0.30 -0.33
CA ARG A 326 -21.39 0.13 0.89
C ARG A 326 -22.80 -0.43 0.99
N GLU A 327 -23.52 -0.50 -0.13
CA GLU A 327 -24.89 -1.09 -0.18
C GLU A 327 -24.83 -2.58 0.15
N ILE A 328 -23.90 -3.34 -0.46
CA ILE A 328 -23.68 -4.75 -0.18
C ILE A 328 -23.33 -4.95 1.31
N GLU A 329 -22.43 -4.11 1.85
CA GLU A 329 -22.01 -4.15 3.26
C GLU A 329 -23.22 -3.94 4.20
N GLY A 330 -24.04 -2.95 3.91
CA GLY A 330 -25.27 -2.68 4.69
C GLY A 330 -26.23 -3.87 4.68
N GLN A 331 -26.50 -4.45 3.52
CA GLN A 331 -27.35 -5.64 3.40
C GLN A 331 -26.80 -6.84 4.17
N MET A 332 -25.50 -7.09 4.09
CA MET A 332 -24.86 -8.18 4.83
C MET A 332 -24.90 -7.95 6.34
N GLN A 333 -24.69 -6.71 6.79
CA GLN A 333 -24.81 -6.38 8.21
C GLN A 333 -26.23 -6.62 8.73
N GLU A 334 -27.27 -6.24 7.97
CA GLU A 334 -28.68 -6.52 8.32
C GLU A 334 -28.96 -8.02 8.39
N GLN A 335 -28.46 -8.80 7.41
CA GLN A 335 -28.60 -10.27 7.40
C GLN A 335 -27.89 -10.92 8.59
N ALA A 336 -26.66 -10.46 8.91
CA ALA A 336 -25.91 -10.96 10.07
C ALA A 336 -26.63 -10.66 11.39
N LEU A 337 -27.16 -9.44 11.55
CA LEU A 337 -27.93 -9.06 12.73
C LEU A 337 -29.23 -9.85 12.85
N ALA A 338 -29.92 -10.12 11.73
CA ALA A 338 -31.12 -10.97 11.71
C ALA A 338 -30.78 -12.41 12.14
N ALA A 339 -29.69 -12.97 11.63
CA ALA A 339 -29.22 -14.30 12.01
C ALA A 339 -28.88 -14.39 13.50
N ILE A 340 -28.19 -13.37 14.05
CA ILE A 340 -27.85 -13.31 15.48
C ILE A 340 -29.10 -13.23 16.36
N ARG A 341 -30.13 -12.47 15.96
CA ARG A 341 -31.40 -12.36 16.71
C ARG A 341 -32.16 -13.69 16.78
N GLY A 342 -31.95 -14.56 15.79
CA GLY A 342 -32.55 -15.93 15.75
C GLY A 342 -31.81 -16.96 16.61
N LEU A 343 -30.66 -16.62 17.20
CA LEU A 343 -29.90 -17.53 18.05
C LEU A 343 -30.53 -17.60 19.45
N PRO A 344 -30.51 -18.79 20.12
CA PRO A 344 -30.94 -18.88 21.49
C PRO A 344 -30.08 -18.00 22.40
N PRO A 345 -30.64 -17.46 23.52
CA PRO A 345 -29.88 -16.66 24.45
C PRO A 345 -28.63 -17.40 24.93
N LEU A 346 -27.45 -16.75 24.82
CA LEU A 346 -26.21 -17.31 25.33
C LEU A 346 -26.35 -17.56 26.85
N SER A 347 -26.11 -18.80 27.30
CA SER A 347 -26.10 -19.14 28.72
C SER A 347 -24.94 -18.40 29.41
N ASP A 348 -25.13 -18.04 30.70
CA ASP A 348 -24.14 -17.30 31.51
C ASP A 348 -22.76 -18.00 31.64
N SER A 349 -22.67 -19.28 31.27
CA SER A 349 -21.44 -20.08 31.26
C SER A 349 -20.59 -19.94 30.02
N SER A 350 -21.12 -19.37 28.90
CA SER A 350 -20.40 -19.19 27.63
C SER A 350 -20.03 -17.72 27.39
N ARG A 351 -19.10 -17.20 28.19
CA ARG A 351 -18.55 -15.85 27.96
C ARG A 351 -17.55 -15.88 26.81
N HIS A 352 -18.03 -15.89 25.59
CA HIS A 352 -17.17 -15.74 24.41
C HIS A 352 -17.02 -14.26 24.11
N ALA A 353 -15.78 -13.81 23.87
CA ALA A 353 -15.47 -12.43 23.51
C ALA A 353 -15.96 -12.04 22.10
N GLY A 354 -16.42 -13.01 21.32
CA GLY A 354 -16.97 -12.83 19.97
C GLY A 354 -17.81 -14.05 19.53
N CYS A 355 -18.72 -13.83 18.60
CA CYS A 355 -19.53 -14.87 17.97
C CYS A 355 -19.21 -14.86 16.46
N VAL A 356 -18.82 -16.01 15.91
CA VAL A 356 -18.64 -16.18 14.46
C VAL A 356 -19.91 -16.82 13.91
N CYS A 357 -20.65 -16.06 13.10
CA CYS A 357 -21.83 -16.54 12.39
C CYS A 357 -21.46 -16.78 10.92
N THR A 358 -21.69 -18.01 10.41
CA THR A 358 -21.55 -18.31 9.01
C THR A 358 -22.93 -18.47 8.38
N THR A 359 -23.21 -17.77 7.29
CA THR A 359 -24.40 -18.00 6.47
C THR A 359 -23.99 -18.51 5.09
N ARG A 360 -24.75 -19.47 4.52
CA ARG A 360 -24.49 -19.99 3.15
C ARG A 360 -24.79 -18.96 2.05
N ALA A 361 -25.41 -17.82 2.38
CA ALA A 361 -25.86 -16.81 1.45
C ALA A 361 -24.91 -15.63 1.27
N GLY A 362 -23.73 -15.62 1.91
CA GLY A 362 -22.76 -14.52 1.80
C GLY A 362 -22.05 -14.49 0.44
N THR A 363 -21.91 -13.32 -0.16
CA THR A 363 -21.12 -13.14 -1.39
C THR A 363 -19.64 -13.38 -1.12
N ARG A 364 -18.92 -14.04 -2.04
CA ARG A 364 -17.49 -14.43 -1.90
C ARG A 364 -16.55 -13.25 -1.57
N ALA A 365 -16.91 -12.02 -1.92
CA ALA A 365 -16.11 -10.82 -1.72
C ALA A 365 -15.93 -10.39 -0.25
N TRP A 366 -16.73 -10.92 0.68
CA TRP A 366 -16.78 -10.45 2.07
C TRP A 366 -16.02 -11.30 3.08
N TRP A 367 -15.69 -12.54 2.74
CA TRP A 367 -14.94 -13.42 3.63
C TRP A 367 -13.56 -12.87 4.02
N ALA A 368 -12.97 -12.00 3.20
CA ALA A 368 -11.67 -11.41 3.46
C ALA A 368 -11.70 -10.19 4.40
N SER A 369 -12.85 -9.53 4.60
CA SER A 369 -12.92 -8.29 5.41
C SER A 369 -13.31 -8.52 6.88
N TRP A 370 -13.78 -9.71 7.25
CA TRP A 370 -14.18 -10.04 8.63
C TRP A 370 -13.09 -10.76 9.44
N GLN A 371 -11.94 -11.06 8.85
CA GLN A 371 -10.80 -11.65 9.58
C GLN A 371 -9.97 -10.62 10.34
N VAL A 372 -10.32 -9.34 10.28
CA VAL A 372 -9.58 -8.22 10.91
C VAL A 372 -10.50 -7.43 11.86
N ALA A 373 -11.16 -8.11 12.75
CA ALA A 373 -11.87 -7.43 13.86
C ALA A 373 -11.53 -8.11 15.20
#